data_5a52525c17e84b7e1bea0ec050e55602
#
_entry.id   5a52525c17e84b7e1bea0ec050e55602
#
_cell.length_a   1.000
_cell.length_b   1.000
_cell.length_c   1.000
_cell.angle_alpha   90.00
_cell.angle_beta   90.00
_cell.angle_gamma   90.00
#
_symmetry.space_group_name_H-M   'P 1'
#
loop_
_entity.id
_entity.type
_entity.pdbx_description
1 polymer ?
#
loop_
_entity_poly.entity_id
_entity_poly.type
_entity_poly.pdbx_seq_one_letter_code
_entity_poly.pdbx_strand_id
1 'polypeptide(L)' 'MRSGTSPAPNYAEARGAESRADFIHKLGIVLKELNETKIWLRMIDKAELIPSAKLTGITNEATELSKIIQSSIKTLRSKK' A
#
# COMPACT_ATOMS: atom_id res chain seq x y z
N MET A 1 -8.78 10.99 -21.60
CA MET A 1 -9.03 10.72 -21.38
C MET A 1 -9.30 10.85 -21.37
N ARG A 2 -9.28 11.02 -21.10
CA ARG A 2 -9.57 11.09 -20.74
C ARG A 2 -9.31 11.10 -19.99
N SER A 3 -8.99 11.41 -19.50
CA SER A 3 -8.85 11.36 -18.76
C SER A 3 -9.30 11.16 -18.23
N GLY A 4 -9.52 11.24 -18.05
CA GLY A 4 -10.10 10.80 -17.46
C GLY A 4 -11.20 11.04 -17.33
N THR A 5 -11.79 11.08 -17.63
CA THR A 5 -12.81 11.24 -17.69
C THR A 5 -13.79 10.57 -17.90
N SER A 6 -14.40 10.51 -18.06
CA SER A 6 -15.22 10.14 -18.18
C SER A 6 -16.03 9.04 -18.36
N PRO A 7 -16.24 8.38 -19.05
CA PRO A 7 -17.03 7.23 -19.30
C PRO A 7 -16.77 6.13 -18.31
N ALA A 8 -16.14 6.48 -17.32
CA ALA A 8 -15.63 5.57 -16.37
C ALA A 8 -16.67 4.71 -15.66
N PRO A 9 -17.87 5.17 -15.31
CA PRO A 9 -18.76 4.32 -14.54
C PRO A 9 -19.14 3.02 -15.23
N ASN A 10 -19.53 3.07 -16.48
CA ASN A 10 -19.91 1.85 -17.18
C ASN A 10 -18.75 0.92 -17.38
N TYR A 11 -17.61 1.49 -17.69
CA TYR A 11 -16.41 0.71 -17.89
C TYR A 11 -16.02 0.00 -16.59
N ALA A 12 -16.11 0.70 -15.50
CA ALA A 12 -15.73 0.13 -14.20
C ALA A 12 -16.64 -1.03 -13.84
N GLU A 13 -17.94 -0.91 -14.10
CA GLU A 13 -18.86 -1.99 -13.81
C GLU A 13 -18.57 -3.23 -14.66
N ALA A 14 -18.34 -3.01 -15.93
CA ALA A 14 -18.11 -4.12 -16.84
C ALA A 14 -16.86 -4.89 -16.49
N ARG A 15 -15.90 -4.25 -15.87
CA ARG A 15 -14.62 -4.85 -15.57
C ARG A 15 -14.33 -4.93 -14.09
N GLY A 16 -15.38 -5.06 -13.30
CA GLY A 16 -15.23 -5.05 -11.85
C GLY A 16 -14.24 -6.08 -11.32
N ALA A 17 -14.29 -7.31 -11.88
CA ALA A 17 -13.40 -8.37 -11.40
C ALA A 17 -11.95 -8.06 -11.73
N GLU A 18 -11.69 -7.55 -12.94
CA GLU A 18 -10.34 -7.18 -13.31
C GLU A 18 -9.83 -6.01 -12.49
N SER A 19 -10.72 -5.04 -12.25
CA SER A 19 -10.35 -3.87 -11.47
C SER A 19 -9.96 -4.26 -10.05
N ARG A 20 -10.69 -5.23 -9.49
CA ARG A 20 -10.37 -5.70 -8.14
C ARG A 20 -9.01 -6.39 -8.13
N ALA A 21 -8.77 -7.27 -9.09
CA ALA A 21 -7.51 -7.97 -9.15
C ALA A 21 -6.35 -7.00 -9.32
N ASP A 22 -6.54 -6.00 -10.17
CA ASP A 22 -5.52 -5.00 -10.38
C ASP A 22 -5.24 -4.19 -9.11
N PHE A 23 -6.31 -3.84 -8.41
CA PHE A 23 -6.18 -3.09 -7.17
C PHE A 23 -5.42 -3.90 -6.12
N ILE A 24 -5.76 -5.18 -5.99
CA ILE A 24 -5.05 -6.07 -5.07
C ILE A 24 -3.57 -6.14 -5.43
N HIS A 25 -3.29 -6.25 -6.72
CA HIS A 25 -1.91 -6.30 -7.17
C HIS A 25 -1.16 -5.02 -6.79
N LYS A 26 -1.80 -3.87 -6.99
CA LYS A 26 -1.18 -2.59 -6.65
C LYS A 26 -0.96 -2.45 -5.15
N LEU A 27 -1.91 -2.92 -4.36
CA LEU A 27 -1.73 -2.91 -2.91
C LEU A 27 -0.55 -3.78 -2.50
N GLY A 28 -0.35 -4.90 -3.19
CA GLY A 28 0.79 -5.77 -2.92
C GLY A 28 2.11 -5.06 -3.19
N ILE A 29 2.16 -4.25 -4.25
CA ILE A 29 3.35 -3.48 -4.55
C ILE A 29 3.62 -2.44 -3.47
N VAL A 30 2.57 -1.75 -3.03
CA VAL A 30 2.71 -0.76 -1.97
C VAL A 30 3.21 -1.43 -0.69
N LEU A 31 2.67 -2.60 -0.37
CA LEU A 31 3.10 -3.34 0.82
C LEU A 31 4.57 -3.71 0.74
N LYS A 32 5.01 -4.16 -0.43
CA LYS A 32 6.40 -4.49 -0.64
C LYS A 32 7.28 -3.27 -0.42
N GLU A 33 6.86 -2.11 -0.93
CA GLU A 33 7.64 -0.90 -0.78
C GLU A 33 7.66 -0.41 0.66
N LEU A 34 6.57 -0.60 1.39
CA LEU A 34 6.56 -0.28 2.81
C LEU A 34 7.55 -1.14 3.59
N ASN A 35 7.63 -2.42 3.23
CA ASN A 35 8.58 -3.31 3.89
C ASN A 35 10.01 -2.89 3.59
N GLU A 36 10.30 -2.46 2.36
CA GLU A 36 11.61 -1.96 2.02
C GLU A 36 11.91 -0.67 2.76
N THR A 37 10.91 0.19 2.89
CA THR A 37 11.08 1.42 3.65
C THR A 37 11.47 1.13 5.10
N LYS A 38 10.86 0.11 5.71
CA LYS A 38 11.20 -0.25 7.09
C LYS A 38 12.63 -0.72 7.19
N ILE A 39 13.15 -1.39 6.18
CA ILE A 39 14.54 -1.80 6.15
C ILE A 39 15.45 -0.58 6.09
N TRP A 40 15.12 0.37 5.22
CA TRP A 40 15.88 1.62 5.14
C TRP A 40 15.88 2.39 6.44
N LEU A 41 14.72 2.45 7.10
CA LEU A 41 14.62 3.14 8.39
C LEU A 41 15.51 2.48 9.43
N ARG A 42 15.61 1.17 9.40
CA ARG A 42 16.49 0.45 10.31
C ARG A 42 17.96 0.80 10.05
N MET A 43 18.34 0.91 8.79
CA MET A 43 19.69 1.30 8.42
C MET A 43 20.02 2.70 8.88
N ILE A 44 19.07 3.62 8.72
CA ILE A 44 19.24 5.01 9.15
C ILE A 44 19.43 5.06 10.67
N ASP A 45 18.66 4.25 11.39
CA ASP A 45 18.77 4.20 12.84
C ASP A 45 20.14 3.69 13.25
N LYS A 46 20.63 2.64 12.63
CA LYS A 46 21.96 2.10 12.94
C LYS A 46 23.05 3.09 12.63
N ALA A 47 22.88 3.88 11.58
CA ALA A 47 23.86 4.89 11.22
C ALA A 47 23.74 6.14 12.08
N GLU A 48 22.72 6.21 12.93
CA GLU A 48 22.51 7.34 13.84
C GLU A 48 22.40 8.67 13.12
N LEU A 49 21.77 8.65 11.96
CA LEU A 49 21.61 9.87 11.16
C LEU A 49 20.45 10.74 11.63
N ILE A 50 19.47 10.14 12.28
CA ILE A 50 18.28 10.83 12.75
C ILE A 50 17.99 10.33 14.17
N PRO A 51 17.46 11.19 15.05
CA PRO A 51 17.13 10.74 16.42
C PRO A 51 16.19 9.55 16.41
N SER A 52 16.50 8.57 17.26
CA SER A 52 15.72 7.33 17.31
C SER A 52 14.25 7.57 17.62
N ALA A 53 13.95 8.57 18.44
CA ALA A 53 12.56 8.86 18.78
C ALA A 53 11.73 9.20 17.54
N LYS A 54 12.32 9.97 16.62
CA LYS A 54 11.62 10.31 15.38
C LYS A 54 11.46 9.09 14.49
N LEU A 55 12.49 8.27 14.41
CA LEU A 55 12.43 7.07 13.59
C LEU A 55 11.39 6.08 14.11
N THR A 56 11.27 5.97 15.42
CA THR A 56 10.29 5.09 16.03
C THR A 56 8.89 5.47 15.58
N GLY A 57 8.57 6.77 15.59
CA GLY A 57 7.26 7.22 15.13
C GLY A 57 6.99 6.86 13.69
N ILE A 58 7.96 7.13 12.81
CA ILE A 58 7.81 6.83 11.39
C ILE A 58 7.69 5.33 11.17
N THR A 59 8.49 4.53 11.86
CA THR A 59 8.44 3.09 11.73
C THR A 59 7.09 2.54 12.19
N ASN A 60 6.56 3.08 13.28
CA ASN A 60 5.26 2.65 13.77
C ASN A 60 4.16 2.97 12.78
N GLU A 61 4.23 4.14 12.13
CA GLU A 61 3.25 4.49 11.11
C GLU A 61 3.33 3.56 9.91
N ALA A 62 4.56 3.23 9.48
CA ALA A 62 4.73 2.31 8.37
C ALA A 62 4.19 0.93 8.72
N THR A 63 4.37 0.49 9.95
CA THR A 63 3.87 -0.78 10.41
C THR A 63 2.34 -0.80 10.42
N GLU A 64 1.72 0.28 10.90
CA GLU A 64 0.27 0.38 10.91
C GLU A 64 -0.29 0.36 9.50
N LEU A 65 0.33 1.11 8.59
CA LEU A 65 -0.10 1.10 7.20
C LEU A 65 0.01 -0.29 6.60
N SER A 66 1.10 -1.00 6.89
CA SER A 66 1.28 -2.35 6.39
C SER A 66 0.14 -3.25 6.85
N LYS A 67 -0.25 -3.14 8.10
CA LYS A 67 -1.35 -3.94 8.64
C LYS A 67 -2.67 -3.62 7.95
N ILE A 68 -2.93 -2.35 7.74
CA ILE A 68 -4.16 -1.91 7.07
C ILE A 68 -4.20 -2.46 5.66
N ILE A 69 -3.09 -2.37 4.93
CA ILE A 69 -3.02 -2.84 3.56
C ILE A 69 -3.17 -4.36 3.51
N GLN A 70 -2.53 -5.08 4.42
CA GLN A 70 -2.67 -6.53 4.49
C GLN A 70 -4.12 -6.93 4.74
N SER A 71 -4.79 -6.26 5.66
CA SER A 71 -6.20 -6.51 5.93
C SER A 71 -7.05 -6.22 4.71
N SER A 72 -6.76 -5.13 4.02
CA SER A 72 -7.50 -4.76 2.82
C SER A 72 -7.36 -5.83 1.75
N ILE A 73 -6.15 -6.31 1.53
CA ILE A 73 -5.91 -7.36 0.55
C ILE A 73 -6.68 -8.62 0.91
N LYS A 74 -6.62 -9.00 2.17
CA LYS A 74 -7.31 -10.20 2.63
C LYS A 74 -8.81 -10.07 2.42
N THR A 75 -9.38 -8.93 2.78
CA THR A 75 -10.81 -8.69 2.60
C THR A 75 -11.20 -8.76 1.14
N LEU A 76 -10.41 -8.11 0.28
CA LEU A 76 -10.71 -8.08 -1.14
C LEU A 76 -10.61 -9.46 -1.78
N ARG A 77 -9.66 -10.27 -1.34
CA ARG A 77 -9.49 -11.61 -1.88
C ARG A 77 -10.61 -12.54 -1.45
N SER A 78 -11.19 -12.31 -0.29
CA SER A 78 -12.26 -13.18 0.18
C SER A 78 -13.60 -12.85 -0.43
N LYS A 79 -13.72 -11.73 -1.14
CA LYS A 79 -14.96 -11.37 -1.82
C LYS A 79 -15.07 -12.08 -3.15
N LYS A 80 -16.25 -12.56 -3.44
CA LYS A 80 -16.50 -13.25 -4.69
C LYS A 80 -17.25 -12.39 -5.67
#